data_51af04f211f16bfedce6d191888948d9
#
_entry.id   51af04f211f16bfedce6d191888948d9
#
_cell.length_a   1.000
_cell.length_b   1.000
_cell.length_c   1.000
_cell.angle_alpha   90.00
_cell.angle_beta   90.00
_cell.angle_gamma   90.00
#
_symmetry.space_group_name_H-M   'P 1'
#
loop_
_entity.id
_entity.type
_entity.pdbx_description
1 polymer ?
#
loop_
_entity_poly.entity_id
_entity_poly.type
_entity_poly.pdbx_seq_one_letter_code
_entity_poly.pdbx_strand_id
1 'polypeptide(L)'
;MDVEPVIVVNQGYVSRADAPKVSATDRIATKGILHFTIGVRDHIAASKFYADLLSCRIIRTNERYAFMECGGTYFVLAKIPHHVNPNYPDEDAHHHAFLVEKDEFDRAMEIIKARGIRLVKYSDENHRSFPGRHAYFHDADGNCIEICYLYKDGEGPGH
;
A
#
# COMPACT_ATOMS: atom_id res chain seq x y z
N MET A 1 -11.89 -1.64 25.65
CA MET A 1 -10.42 -1.67 25.76
C MET A 1 -9.92 -0.81 24.62
N ASP A 2 -9.50 0.41 24.98
CA ASP A 2 -8.94 1.35 24.01
C ASP A 2 -7.52 0.88 23.67
N VAL A 3 -7.33 0.36 22.47
CA VAL A 3 -6.01 0.00 21.96
C VAL A 3 -5.38 1.31 21.49
N GLU A 4 -4.45 1.85 22.26
CA GLU A 4 -3.68 3.00 21.81
C GLU A 4 -2.89 2.60 20.54
N PRO A 5 -2.94 3.40 19.46
CA PRO A 5 -2.17 3.11 18.27
C PRO A 5 -0.67 3.20 18.59
N VAL A 6 0.04 2.11 18.39
CA VAL A 6 1.50 2.10 18.48
C VAL A 6 2.06 2.93 17.33
N ILE A 7 2.53 4.11 17.63
CA ILE A 7 3.27 4.93 16.66
C ILE A 7 4.75 4.52 16.77
N VAL A 8 5.23 3.75 15.81
CA VAL A 8 6.66 3.47 15.68
C VAL A 8 7.34 4.75 15.17
N VAL A 9 8.10 5.40 16.02
CA VAL A 9 8.84 6.62 15.68
C VAL A 9 10.26 6.21 15.29
N ASN A 10 10.61 6.37 14.02
CA ASN A 10 11.97 6.17 13.55
C ASN A 10 12.81 7.47 13.71
N GLN A 11 14.14 7.30 13.83
CA GLN A 11 15.08 8.43 13.96
C GLN A 11 14.95 9.38 12.75
N GLY A 12 14.52 10.60 13.01
CA GLY A 12 14.31 11.63 11.97
C GLY A 12 12.89 12.19 11.92
N TYR A 13 11.93 11.56 12.54
CA TYR A 13 10.60 12.14 12.73
C TYR A 13 10.55 12.96 14.02
N VAL A 14 9.93 14.15 13.95
CA VAL A 14 9.65 14.99 15.13
C VAL A 14 8.81 14.15 16.10
N SER A 15 9.30 13.95 17.33
CA SER A 15 8.56 13.23 18.35
C SER A 15 7.23 13.95 18.61
N ARG A 16 6.19 13.20 18.98
CA ARG A 16 4.88 13.80 19.31
C ARG A 16 4.99 14.85 20.44
N ALA A 17 6.01 14.71 21.30
CA ALA A 17 6.33 15.68 22.36
C ALA A 17 6.89 17.00 21.82
N ASP A 18 7.58 16.95 20.66
CA ASP A 18 8.23 18.10 20.02
C ASP A 18 7.36 18.73 18.93
N ALA A 19 6.21 18.14 18.63
CA ALA A 19 5.26 18.74 17.69
C ALA A 19 4.75 20.08 18.23
N PRO A 20 4.65 21.12 17.39
CA PRO A 20 4.08 22.41 17.81
C PRO A 20 2.73 22.19 18.49
N LYS A 21 2.54 22.76 19.68
CA LYS A 21 1.25 22.75 20.39
C LYS A 21 0.27 23.63 19.62
N VAL A 22 -0.37 23.07 18.61
CA VAL A 22 -1.42 23.74 17.84
C VAL A 22 -2.72 23.66 18.64
N SER A 23 -3.43 24.78 18.76
CA SER A 23 -4.72 24.82 19.44
C SER A 23 -5.70 23.81 18.83
N ALA A 24 -6.54 23.18 19.63
CA ALA A 24 -7.57 22.25 19.13
C ALA A 24 -8.51 22.91 18.13
N THR A 25 -8.69 24.24 18.21
CA THR A 25 -9.51 25.04 17.28
C THR A 25 -8.88 25.24 15.91
N ASP A 26 -7.55 25.03 15.78
CA ASP A 26 -6.80 25.24 14.52
C ASP A 26 -6.55 23.94 13.76
N ARG A 27 -7.21 22.85 14.15
CA ARG A 27 -7.06 21.52 13.56
C ARG A 27 -8.39 20.99 13.05
N ILE A 28 -8.33 20.27 11.94
CA ILE A 28 -9.47 19.46 11.48
C ILE A 28 -9.39 18.13 12.19
N ALA A 29 -10.39 17.80 13.00
CA ALA A 29 -10.50 16.52 13.68
C ALA A 29 -10.98 15.44 12.68
N THR A 30 -10.05 14.76 12.03
CA THR A 30 -10.35 13.63 11.14
C THR A 30 -10.56 12.34 11.94
N LYS A 31 -11.40 11.45 11.43
CA LYS A 31 -11.62 10.11 12.01
C LYS A 31 -10.70 9.05 11.40
N GLY A 32 -9.97 9.37 10.34
CA GLY A 32 -9.10 8.45 9.61
C GLY A 32 -9.14 8.71 8.12
N ILE A 33 -8.53 7.80 7.36
CA ILE A 33 -8.57 7.82 5.89
C ILE A 33 -9.77 6.96 5.46
N LEU A 34 -10.73 7.57 4.75
CA LEU A 34 -11.88 6.84 4.22
C LEU A 34 -11.47 5.99 3.01
N HIS A 35 -10.77 6.57 2.05
CA HIS A 35 -10.25 5.89 0.86
C HIS A 35 -9.10 6.69 0.27
N PHE A 36 -8.35 6.05 -0.60
CA PHE A 36 -7.39 6.69 -1.49
C PHE A 36 -7.78 6.41 -2.94
N THR A 37 -7.23 7.16 -3.87
CA THR A 37 -7.55 7.04 -5.31
C THR A 37 -6.28 6.78 -6.10
N ILE A 38 -6.34 5.79 -6.99
CA ILE A 38 -5.28 5.42 -7.92
C ILE A 38 -5.74 5.81 -9.34
N GLY A 39 -4.93 6.59 -10.03
CA GLY A 39 -5.19 6.95 -11.42
C GLY A 39 -4.80 5.80 -12.37
N VAL A 40 -5.67 5.48 -13.32
CA VAL A 40 -5.44 4.42 -14.31
C VAL A 40 -6.02 4.82 -15.66
N ARG A 41 -5.50 4.27 -16.75
CA ARG A 41 -6.05 4.53 -18.10
C ARG A 41 -7.37 3.81 -18.33
N ASP A 42 -7.46 2.57 -17.83
CA ASP A 42 -8.67 1.74 -17.93
C ASP A 42 -9.00 1.16 -16.54
N HIS A 43 -9.97 1.78 -15.88
CA HIS A 43 -10.38 1.40 -14.53
C HIS A 43 -11.08 0.03 -14.46
N ILE A 44 -11.67 -0.44 -15.58
CA ILE A 44 -12.30 -1.77 -15.64
C ILE A 44 -11.21 -2.85 -15.74
N ALA A 45 -10.24 -2.69 -16.63
CA ALA A 45 -9.11 -3.62 -16.73
C ALA A 45 -8.29 -3.63 -15.42
N ALA A 46 -8.00 -2.45 -14.86
CA ALA A 46 -7.29 -2.35 -13.59
C ALA A 46 -8.07 -3.02 -12.46
N SER A 47 -9.39 -2.82 -12.35
CA SER A 47 -10.18 -3.46 -11.28
C SER A 47 -10.11 -4.98 -11.32
N LYS A 48 -10.11 -5.57 -12.51
CA LYS A 48 -9.92 -7.01 -12.67
C LYS A 48 -8.52 -7.45 -12.24
N PHE A 49 -7.48 -6.71 -12.61
CA PHE A 49 -6.11 -6.99 -12.19
C PHE A 49 -5.97 -7.01 -10.66
N TYR A 50 -6.48 -5.99 -9.97
CA TYR A 50 -6.45 -5.92 -8.51
C TYR A 50 -7.30 -7.02 -7.85
N ALA A 51 -8.44 -7.37 -8.44
CA ALA A 51 -9.26 -8.47 -7.95
C ALA A 51 -8.59 -9.83 -8.13
N ASP A 52 -8.01 -10.09 -9.31
CA ASP A 52 -7.43 -11.39 -9.66
C ASP A 52 -6.07 -11.65 -9.00
N LEU A 53 -5.29 -10.60 -8.77
CA LEU A 53 -3.96 -10.74 -8.17
C LEU A 53 -3.98 -10.59 -6.65
N LEU A 54 -4.73 -9.61 -6.12
CA LEU A 54 -4.70 -9.22 -4.71
C LEU A 54 -5.97 -9.60 -3.94
N SER A 55 -6.86 -10.36 -4.57
CA SER A 55 -8.15 -10.75 -3.98
C SER A 55 -9.01 -9.57 -3.51
N CYS A 56 -8.78 -8.37 -4.09
CA CYS A 56 -9.59 -7.22 -3.80
C CYS A 56 -11.01 -7.40 -4.37
N ARG A 57 -12.01 -6.93 -3.66
CA ARG A 57 -13.39 -7.03 -4.09
C ARG A 57 -13.81 -5.78 -4.88
N ILE A 58 -14.37 -5.99 -6.07
CA ILE A 58 -15.01 -4.92 -6.84
C ILE A 58 -16.39 -4.67 -6.21
N ILE A 59 -16.61 -3.48 -5.65
CA ILE A 59 -17.89 -3.11 -5.02
C ILE A 59 -18.88 -2.65 -6.08
N ARG A 60 -18.44 -1.74 -6.94
CA ARG A 60 -19.21 -1.22 -8.07
C ARG A 60 -18.29 -0.54 -9.08
N THR A 61 -18.78 -0.38 -10.28
CA THR A 61 -18.14 0.42 -11.33
C THR A 61 -19.15 1.41 -11.94
N ASN A 62 -18.64 2.48 -12.53
CA ASN A 62 -19.39 3.38 -13.38
C ASN A 62 -18.49 3.84 -14.54
N GLU A 63 -18.87 4.85 -15.30
CA GLU A 63 -18.14 5.32 -16.49
C GLU A 63 -16.70 5.80 -16.19
N ARG A 64 -16.42 6.24 -14.96
CA ARG A 64 -15.13 6.84 -14.56
C ARG A 64 -14.41 6.14 -13.43
N TYR A 65 -15.11 5.35 -12.62
CA TYR A 65 -14.56 4.82 -11.37
C TYR A 65 -14.87 3.33 -11.19
N ALA A 66 -13.91 2.61 -10.62
CA ALA A 66 -14.15 1.34 -9.96
C ALA A 66 -13.87 1.49 -8.47
N PHE A 67 -14.85 1.15 -7.65
CA PHE A 67 -14.76 1.19 -6.19
C PHE A 67 -14.35 -0.19 -5.70
N MET A 68 -13.24 -0.24 -5.00
CA MET A 68 -12.57 -1.46 -4.55
C MET A 68 -12.55 -1.54 -3.03
N GLU A 69 -12.51 -2.74 -2.52
CA GLU A 69 -12.29 -3.02 -1.10
C GLU A 69 -11.25 -4.15 -0.96
N CYS A 70 -10.32 -3.98 -0.03
CA CYS A 70 -9.31 -4.97 0.31
C CYS A 70 -9.07 -4.96 1.82
N GLY A 71 -9.40 -6.09 2.50
CA GLY A 71 -9.15 -6.22 3.94
C GLY A 71 -9.77 -5.13 4.82
N GLY A 72 -10.93 -4.60 4.45
CA GLY A 72 -11.62 -3.52 5.17
C GLY A 72 -11.18 -2.10 4.76
N THR A 73 -10.19 -1.97 3.90
CA THR A 73 -9.76 -0.68 3.35
C THR A 73 -10.36 -0.45 1.97
N TYR A 74 -10.87 0.76 1.76
CA TYR A 74 -11.46 1.15 0.47
C TYR A 74 -10.47 1.94 -0.38
N PHE A 75 -10.51 1.72 -1.70
CA PHE A 75 -9.82 2.56 -2.67
C PHE A 75 -10.62 2.67 -3.96
N VAL A 76 -10.26 3.67 -4.76
CA VAL A 76 -10.96 3.99 -6.01
C VAL A 76 -9.96 3.98 -7.15
N LEU A 77 -10.26 3.24 -8.20
CA LEU A 77 -9.54 3.33 -9.47
C LEU A 77 -10.26 4.37 -10.34
N ALA A 78 -9.58 5.48 -10.61
CA ALA A 78 -10.13 6.58 -11.38
C ALA A 78 -9.58 6.56 -12.81
N LYS A 79 -10.49 6.55 -13.80
CA LYS A 79 -10.10 6.65 -15.21
C LYS A 79 -9.54 8.04 -15.50
N ILE A 80 -8.26 8.10 -15.89
CA ILE A 80 -7.55 9.31 -16.27
C ILE A 80 -7.08 9.16 -17.72
N PRO A 81 -7.73 9.82 -18.70
CA PRO A 81 -7.42 9.66 -20.13
C PRO A 81 -5.96 9.99 -20.50
N HIS A 82 -5.38 10.95 -19.79
CA HIS A 82 -4.00 11.40 -19.98
C HIS A 82 -3.13 11.01 -18.78
N HIS A 83 -3.24 9.75 -18.37
CA HIS A 83 -2.47 9.22 -17.24
C HIS A 83 -0.96 9.34 -17.49
N VAL A 84 -0.25 9.82 -16.49
CA VAL A 84 1.22 9.86 -16.44
C VAL A 84 1.65 8.89 -15.33
N ASN A 85 2.65 8.06 -15.62
CA ASN A 85 3.22 7.16 -14.62
C ASN A 85 3.68 7.96 -13.38
N PRO A 86 3.08 7.74 -12.19
CA PRO A 86 3.39 8.51 -10.99
C PRO A 86 4.79 8.22 -10.43
N ASN A 87 5.43 7.14 -10.88
CA ASN A 87 6.72 6.68 -10.40
C ASN A 87 7.89 6.94 -11.36
N TYR A 88 7.70 7.77 -12.39
CA TYR A 88 8.79 8.15 -13.27
C TYR A 88 9.56 9.36 -12.70
N PRO A 89 10.90 9.37 -12.63
CA PRO A 89 11.84 8.28 -12.99
C PRO A 89 12.07 7.24 -11.88
N ASP A 90 11.60 7.47 -10.65
CA ASP A 90 11.76 6.58 -9.51
C ASP A 90 10.70 5.48 -9.55
N GLU A 91 11.11 4.22 -9.37
CA GLU A 91 10.19 3.10 -9.57
C GLU A 91 9.28 2.78 -8.38
N ASP A 92 9.62 3.23 -7.15
CA ASP A 92 8.91 2.88 -5.90
C ASP A 92 8.52 4.08 -5.01
N ALA A 93 8.69 5.32 -5.51
CA ALA A 93 8.47 6.53 -4.70
C ALA A 93 7.00 6.68 -4.24
N HIS A 94 6.05 6.38 -5.12
CA HIS A 94 4.62 6.40 -4.83
C HIS A 94 4.07 4.98 -4.88
N HIS A 95 3.85 4.35 -3.74
CA HIS A 95 3.35 2.98 -3.66
C HIS A 95 2.17 2.84 -2.69
N HIS A 96 1.45 1.75 -2.86
CA HIS A 96 0.37 1.33 -1.97
C HIS A 96 0.70 -0.06 -1.44
N ALA A 97 0.83 -0.18 -0.12
CA ALA A 97 1.22 -1.41 0.55
C ALA A 97 0.00 -2.26 0.92
N PHE A 98 0.04 -3.52 0.52
CA PHE A 98 -0.95 -4.55 0.86
C PHE A 98 -0.33 -5.53 1.84
N LEU A 99 -0.87 -5.54 3.06
CA LEU A 99 -0.39 -6.40 4.13
C LEU A 99 -0.89 -7.84 3.93
N VAL A 100 0.01 -8.79 4.10
CA VAL A 100 -0.30 -10.23 4.03
C VAL A 100 0.32 -10.98 5.21
N GLU A 101 -0.18 -12.18 5.48
CA GLU A 101 0.45 -13.08 6.43
C GLU A 101 1.69 -13.74 5.81
N LYS A 102 2.54 -14.34 6.65
CA LYS A 102 3.83 -14.94 6.26
C LYS A 102 3.73 -15.93 5.10
N ASP A 103 2.85 -16.92 5.26
CA ASP A 103 2.67 -17.97 4.26
C ASP A 103 2.10 -17.41 2.95
N GLU A 104 1.25 -16.38 3.05
CA GLU A 104 0.70 -15.69 1.88
C GLU A 104 1.75 -14.84 1.17
N PHE A 105 2.73 -14.29 1.88
CA PHE A 105 3.86 -13.60 1.25
C PHE A 105 4.66 -14.56 0.37
N ASP A 106 4.99 -15.75 0.87
CA ASP A 106 5.72 -16.77 0.11
C ASP A 106 4.92 -17.21 -1.13
N ARG A 107 3.60 -17.43 -0.95
CA ARG A 107 2.70 -17.75 -2.06
C ARG A 107 2.60 -16.62 -3.09
N ALA A 108 2.56 -15.38 -2.63
CA ALA A 108 2.53 -14.20 -3.52
C ALA A 108 3.79 -14.12 -4.39
N MET A 109 4.96 -14.41 -3.83
CA MET A 109 6.22 -14.43 -4.59
C MET A 109 6.20 -15.48 -5.72
N GLU A 110 5.65 -16.67 -5.45
CA GLU A 110 5.49 -17.70 -6.47
C GLU A 110 4.48 -17.29 -7.57
N ILE A 111 3.37 -16.65 -7.19
CA ILE A 111 2.37 -16.13 -8.15
C ILE A 111 2.98 -15.04 -9.04
N ILE A 112 3.67 -14.07 -8.45
CA ILE A 112 4.34 -12.97 -9.16
C ILE A 112 5.31 -13.53 -10.20
N LYS A 113 6.15 -14.49 -9.78
CA LYS A 113 7.09 -15.19 -10.65
C LYS A 113 6.38 -15.97 -11.78
N ALA A 114 5.36 -16.76 -11.45
CA ALA A 114 4.62 -17.56 -12.42
C ALA A 114 3.88 -16.71 -13.47
N ARG A 115 3.43 -15.51 -13.09
CA ARG A 115 2.80 -14.55 -13.99
C ARG A 115 3.80 -13.70 -14.78
N GLY A 116 5.11 -13.88 -14.58
CA GLY A 116 6.15 -13.08 -15.24
C GLY A 116 6.14 -11.59 -14.84
N ILE A 117 5.60 -11.26 -13.67
CA ILE A 117 5.56 -9.89 -13.17
C ILE A 117 6.97 -9.50 -12.69
N ARG A 118 7.50 -8.40 -13.22
CA ARG A 118 8.82 -7.91 -12.84
C ARG A 118 8.75 -7.25 -11.46
N LEU A 119 9.59 -7.72 -10.53
CA LEU A 119 9.84 -7.00 -9.29
C LEU A 119 10.71 -5.77 -9.56
N VAL A 120 10.31 -4.63 -9.03
CA VAL A 120 11.10 -3.39 -9.02
C VAL A 120 12.09 -3.41 -7.88
N LYS A 121 11.64 -3.95 -6.74
CA LYS A 121 12.43 -3.98 -5.51
C LYS A 121 11.97 -5.13 -4.62
N TYR A 122 12.91 -5.64 -3.85
CA TYR A 122 12.67 -6.57 -2.75
C TYR A 122 13.53 -6.16 -1.57
N SER A 123 13.00 -6.24 -0.36
CA SER A 123 13.77 -6.06 0.87
C SER A 123 13.29 -7.01 1.96
N ASP A 124 14.21 -7.36 2.83
CA ASP A 124 14.02 -8.22 4.00
C ASP A 124 14.86 -7.63 5.13
N GLU A 125 14.28 -6.75 5.93
CA GLU A 125 15.02 -5.87 6.83
C GLU A 125 14.33 -5.68 8.17
N ASN A 126 15.11 -5.73 9.27
CA ASN A 126 14.63 -5.52 10.64
C ASN A 126 14.68 -4.08 11.13
N HIS A 127 15.42 -3.20 10.46
CA HIS A 127 15.75 -1.86 10.96
C HIS A 127 14.94 -0.73 10.33
N ARG A 128 13.89 -1.06 9.58
CA ARG A 128 12.98 -0.06 8.99
C ARG A 128 11.83 0.29 9.91
N SER A 129 11.11 1.36 9.57
CA SER A 129 9.88 1.76 10.27
C SER A 129 8.81 0.66 10.25
N PHE A 130 8.85 -0.19 9.23
CA PHE A 130 8.02 -1.38 9.08
C PHE A 130 8.94 -2.57 8.85
N PRO A 131 9.51 -3.17 9.94
CA PRO A 131 10.37 -4.33 9.80
C PRO A 131 9.62 -5.49 9.15
N GLY A 132 10.20 -6.09 8.13
CA GLY A 132 9.50 -7.13 7.40
C GLY A 132 10.09 -7.46 6.04
N ARG A 133 9.33 -8.23 5.30
CA ARG A 133 9.61 -8.57 3.89
C ARG A 133 8.71 -7.74 2.99
N HIS A 134 9.29 -7.14 1.97
CA HIS A 134 8.64 -6.21 1.08
C HIS A 134 8.98 -6.54 -0.37
N ALA A 135 7.97 -6.62 -1.22
CA ALA A 135 8.12 -6.86 -2.65
C ALA A 135 7.32 -5.83 -3.44
N TYR A 136 7.96 -5.15 -4.37
CA TYR A 136 7.41 -4.04 -5.13
C TYR A 136 7.31 -4.40 -6.61
N PHE A 137 6.19 -4.11 -7.23
CA PHE A 137 5.95 -4.27 -8.67
C PHE A 137 4.92 -3.25 -9.16
N HIS A 138 4.79 -3.11 -10.48
CA HIS A 138 3.85 -2.14 -11.06
C HIS A 138 2.62 -2.82 -11.64
N ASP A 139 1.49 -2.10 -11.59
CA ASP A 139 0.37 -2.37 -12.48
C ASP A 139 0.67 -1.90 -13.91
N ALA A 140 -0.29 -2.05 -14.83
CA ALA A 140 -0.13 -1.67 -16.24
C ALA A 140 0.00 -0.14 -16.46
N ASP A 141 -0.29 0.66 -15.45
CA ASP A 141 -0.26 2.11 -15.49
C ASP A 141 0.95 2.72 -14.74
N GLY A 142 1.84 1.87 -14.20
CA GLY A 142 3.02 2.28 -13.45
C GLY A 142 2.74 2.64 -11.99
N ASN A 143 1.54 2.36 -11.49
CA ASN A 143 1.29 2.48 -10.07
C ASN A 143 2.03 1.36 -9.34
N CYS A 144 2.85 1.72 -8.36
CA CYS A 144 3.63 0.76 -7.60
C CYS A 144 2.77 0.12 -6.50
N ILE A 145 2.78 -1.19 -6.51
CA ILE A 145 2.15 -2.05 -5.53
C ILE A 145 3.24 -2.67 -4.67
N GLU A 146 3.07 -2.59 -3.36
CA GLU A 146 3.90 -3.27 -2.39
C GLU A 146 3.10 -4.41 -1.76
N ILE A 147 3.64 -5.62 -1.76
CA ILE A 147 3.17 -6.70 -0.89
C ILE A 147 4.12 -6.75 0.30
N CYS A 148 3.60 -6.69 1.52
CA CYS A 148 4.41 -6.70 2.72
C CYS A 148 3.90 -7.69 3.77
N TYR A 149 4.84 -8.35 4.43
CA TYR A 149 4.67 -9.10 5.66
C TYR A 149 5.52 -8.46 6.75
N LEU A 150 4.88 -8.03 7.82
CA LEU A 150 5.58 -7.40 8.95
C LEU A 150 6.02 -8.45 9.96
N TYR A 151 7.28 -8.37 10.38
CA TYR A 151 7.83 -9.24 11.39
C TYR A 151 7.14 -9.06 12.74
N LYS A 152 6.85 -10.19 13.39
CA LYS A 152 6.47 -10.24 14.80
C LYS A 152 7.74 -10.23 15.66
N ASP A 153 7.58 -9.98 16.94
CA ASP A 153 8.71 -9.98 17.89
C ASP A 153 9.53 -11.27 17.78
N GLY A 154 10.83 -11.14 17.61
CA GLY A 154 11.76 -12.27 17.46
C GLY A 154 11.85 -12.89 16.06
N GLU A 155 11.22 -12.28 15.05
CA GLU A 155 11.34 -12.69 13.64
C GLU A 155 12.31 -11.79 12.87
N GLY A 156 12.80 -12.32 11.74
CA GLY A 156 13.61 -11.60 10.78
C GLY A 156 15.10 -11.89 10.84
N PRO A 157 15.88 -11.38 9.88
CA PRO A 157 17.31 -11.60 9.80
C PRO A 157 18.05 -10.98 11.01
N GLY A 158 18.89 -11.78 11.69
CA GLY A 158 19.73 -11.32 12.81
C GLY A 158 19.11 -11.52 14.19
N HIS A 159 18.02 -12.26 14.32
CA HIS A 159 17.45 -12.75 15.58
C HIS A 159 17.83 -14.20 15.82
#